data_bbbd74fd3920172b15c2517aae334d9d
#
_entry.id   bbbd74fd3920172b15c2517aae334d9d
#
_cell.length_a   1.000
_cell.length_b   1.000
_cell.length_c   1.000
_cell.angle_alpha   90.00
_cell.angle_beta   90.00
_cell.angle_gamma   90.00
#
_symmetry.space_group_name_H-M   'P 1'
#
loop_
_entity.id
_entity.type
_entity.pdbx_description
1 polymer ?
#
loop_
_entity_poly.entity_id
_entity_poly.type
_entity_poly.pdbx_seq_one_letter_code
_entity_poly.pdbx_strand_id
1 'polypeptide(L)'
;MNRQRLARSRPLAIEDLPDVVQIAQGSGGKLTHQLIETLFVPLFDNPYLKALGDQAILDPSTERMALSTDAFVVKPYIFPGGNIGDLAVNGTVNDLLMGGATPAYLTASFILEEGLPTKELVFIVESMAIAAKKAGVQIVAGDTKVVERGAADGLYITTTGVGFVPKGLQWSPAQIRAGDAVIVSGTVGDHGASVLAHRFGIDFESQIQSDTACLRDVVMAVRDLPGIRCMRDPTRGGLATTVQELSQASGLNLRIRETSMAIQEDVRGICEVLGLDALYLASEGKLVAVVAPEEADECLRIMRTVQESKDAAVIGEVTDDIPGFASLETYIGAVRVLDLLSLEQLPRIC
;
A
#
# COMPACT_ATOMS: atom_id res chain seq x y z
N MET A 1 -1.31 61.00 9.66
CA MET A 1 -1.27 59.81 8.82
C MET A 1 -1.35 58.56 9.69
N ASN A 2 -2.53 58.00 9.76
CA ASN A 2 -2.88 56.88 10.64
C ASN A 2 -2.45 55.55 9.96
N ARG A 3 -1.33 54.97 10.39
CA ARG A 3 -1.03 53.59 10.07
C ARG A 3 -1.91 52.72 10.98
N GLN A 4 -3.05 52.30 10.46
CA GLN A 4 -3.83 51.19 11.07
C GLN A 4 -2.87 49.97 11.12
N ARG A 5 -2.49 49.57 12.35
CA ARG A 5 -1.93 48.27 12.63
C ARG A 5 -3.02 47.25 12.26
N LEU A 6 -2.83 46.59 11.12
CA LEU A 6 -3.55 45.33 10.82
C LEU A 6 -3.31 44.42 12.01
N ALA A 7 -4.36 44.20 12.79
CA ALA A 7 -4.35 43.18 13.84
C ALA A 7 -3.92 41.88 13.18
N ARG A 8 -2.78 41.32 13.59
CA ARG A 8 -2.39 39.96 13.22
C ARG A 8 -3.47 39.06 13.80
N SER A 9 -4.39 38.57 12.96
CA SER A 9 -5.30 37.51 13.34
C SER A 9 -4.46 36.35 13.89
N ARG A 10 -4.95 35.67 14.92
CA ARG A 10 -4.31 34.41 15.40
C ARG A 10 -4.10 33.48 14.20
N PRO A 11 -3.06 32.62 14.22
CA PRO A 11 -2.94 31.56 13.23
C PRO A 11 -4.24 30.75 13.20
N LEU A 12 -4.71 30.41 12.02
CA LEU A 12 -5.88 29.56 11.83
C LEU A 12 -5.59 28.16 12.41
N ALA A 13 -6.59 27.57 13.03
CA ALA A 13 -6.54 26.21 13.56
C ALA A 13 -7.50 25.30 12.77
N ILE A 14 -7.38 23.99 12.91
CA ILE A 14 -8.24 23.03 12.21
C ILE A 14 -9.73 23.30 12.51
N GLU A 15 -10.04 23.73 13.71
CA GLU A 15 -11.41 24.09 14.16
C GLU A 15 -11.98 25.32 13.43
N ASP A 16 -11.15 26.09 12.75
CA ASP A 16 -11.58 27.26 11.95
C ASP A 16 -11.96 26.88 10.51
N LEU A 17 -11.74 25.60 10.10
CA LEU A 17 -12.15 25.10 8.79
C LEU A 17 -13.68 24.87 8.74
N PRO A 18 -14.32 24.99 7.57
CA PRO A 18 -15.74 24.66 7.39
C PRO A 18 -16.03 23.21 7.78
N ASP A 19 -17.25 22.91 8.24
CA ASP A 19 -17.68 21.55 8.59
C ASP A 19 -17.59 20.55 7.43
N VAL A 20 -17.71 21.04 6.20
CA VAL A 20 -17.58 20.24 4.95
C VAL A 20 -16.70 20.94 3.95
N VAL A 21 -16.05 20.13 3.10
CA VAL A 21 -15.23 20.62 1.98
C VAL A 21 -16.10 21.40 1.00
N GLN A 22 -15.60 22.58 0.60
CA GLN A 22 -16.25 23.50 -0.33
C GLN A 22 -15.48 23.55 -1.65
N ILE A 23 -16.18 23.75 -2.76
CA ILE A 23 -15.59 23.83 -4.11
C ILE A 23 -14.45 24.88 -4.19
N ALA A 24 -14.61 26.00 -3.48
CA ALA A 24 -13.63 27.09 -3.45
C ALA A 24 -12.30 26.73 -2.76
N GLN A 25 -12.25 25.63 -1.98
CA GLN A 25 -11.03 25.13 -1.37
C GLN A 25 -10.11 24.40 -2.37
N GLY A 26 -10.59 24.08 -3.58
CA GLY A 26 -9.80 23.49 -4.66
C GLY A 26 -9.50 24.43 -5.82
N SER A 27 -9.88 25.71 -5.76
CA SER A 27 -9.80 26.65 -6.88
C SER A 27 -8.52 27.49 -6.95
N GLY A 28 -7.54 27.28 -6.04
CA GLY A 28 -6.29 28.03 -5.98
C GLY A 28 -6.38 29.39 -5.27
N GLY A 29 -7.57 29.77 -4.74
CA GLY A 29 -7.79 31.03 -4.07
C GLY A 29 -7.50 31.00 -2.54
N LYS A 30 -7.98 32.02 -1.84
CA LYS A 30 -7.76 32.19 -0.38
C LYS A 30 -8.15 30.95 0.43
N LEU A 31 -9.27 30.30 0.11
CA LEU A 31 -9.74 29.11 0.84
C LEU A 31 -8.87 27.89 0.58
N THR A 32 -8.28 27.77 -0.60
CA THR A 32 -7.28 26.73 -0.89
C THR A 32 -6.02 26.93 -0.04
N HIS A 33 -5.48 28.15 -0.01
CA HIS A 33 -4.33 28.47 0.84
C HIS A 33 -4.63 28.21 2.31
N GLN A 34 -5.81 28.61 2.79
CA GLN A 34 -6.24 28.36 4.14
C GLN A 34 -6.27 26.85 4.47
N LEU A 35 -6.82 26.01 3.58
CA LEU A 35 -6.83 24.56 3.76
C LEU A 35 -5.40 23.99 3.81
N ILE A 36 -4.53 24.40 2.89
CA ILE A 36 -3.15 23.95 2.83
C ILE A 36 -2.37 24.33 4.09
N GLU A 37 -2.41 25.59 4.48
CA GLU A 37 -1.65 26.12 5.62
C GLU A 37 -2.19 25.65 6.98
N THR A 38 -3.49 25.31 7.06
CA THR A 38 -4.14 24.90 8.31
C THR A 38 -4.10 23.38 8.52
N LEU A 39 -4.17 22.59 7.45
CA LEU A 39 -4.26 21.12 7.53
C LEU A 39 -2.97 20.44 7.05
N PHE A 40 -2.60 20.59 5.78
CA PHE A 40 -1.55 19.76 5.19
C PHE A 40 -0.15 20.13 5.69
N VAL A 41 0.20 21.43 5.70
CA VAL A 41 1.54 21.89 6.11
C VAL A 41 1.85 21.53 7.56
N PRO A 42 0.97 21.74 8.55
CA PRO A 42 1.27 21.37 9.92
C PRO A 42 1.36 19.86 10.16
N LEU A 43 0.51 19.06 9.50
CA LEU A 43 0.48 17.61 9.70
C LEU A 43 1.67 16.91 9.02
N PHE A 44 2.04 17.32 7.81
CA PHE A 44 3.19 16.74 7.10
C PHE A 44 4.54 17.30 7.55
N ASP A 45 4.56 18.45 8.18
CA ASP A 45 5.67 19.13 8.91
C ASP A 45 7.09 18.84 8.39
N ASN A 46 7.43 19.33 7.20
CA ASN A 46 8.78 19.25 6.65
C ASN A 46 9.21 20.56 5.95
N PRO A 47 10.53 20.81 5.78
CA PRO A 47 11.03 22.07 5.22
C PRO A 47 10.64 22.29 3.74
N TYR A 48 10.48 21.21 2.97
CA TYR A 48 10.13 21.30 1.55
C TYR A 48 8.71 21.82 1.37
N LEU A 49 7.75 21.25 2.11
CA LEU A 49 6.36 21.65 2.03
C LEU A 49 6.12 23.04 2.62
N LYS A 50 6.82 23.39 3.69
CA LYS A 50 6.75 24.75 4.30
C LYS A 50 7.16 25.88 3.36
N ALA A 51 7.96 25.59 2.34
CA ALA A 51 8.37 26.56 1.34
C ALA A 51 7.20 27.01 0.44
N LEU A 52 6.11 26.23 0.34
CA LEU A 52 4.91 26.49 -0.49
C LEU A 52 5.26 26.84 -1.94
N GLY A 53 6.34 26.27 -2.48
CA GLY A 53 6.77 26.44 -3.86
C GLY A 53 6.07 25.47 -4.81
N ASP A 54 6.18 25.72 -6.11
CA ASP A 54 5.59 24.85 -7.15
C ASP A 54 6.25 23.46 -7.20
N GLN A 55 7.46 23.30 -6.63
CA GLN A 55 8.19 22.03 -6.57
C GLN A 55 9.01 21.92 -5.28
N ALA A 56 9.34 20.69 -4.90
CA ALA A 56 10.38 20.42 -3.92
C ALA A 56 11.73 20.23 -4.63
N ILE A 57 12.76 20.95 -4.18
CA ILE A 57 14.14 20.77 -4.66
C ILE A 57 14.82 19.82 -3.70
N LEU A 58 15.22 18.65 -4.21
CA LEU A 58 15.83 17.56 -3.45
C LEU A 58 17.32 17.46 -3.80
N ASP A 59 18.15 17.15 -2.82
CA ASP A 59 19.56 16.90 -3.04
C ASP A 59 19.76 15.60 -3.84
N PRO A 60 20.73 15.57 -4.78
CA PRO A 60 21.01 14.40 -5.58
C PRO A 60 21.61 13.27 -4.73
N SER A 61 21.22 12.02 -5.04
CA SER A 61 21.85 10.82 -4.48
C SER A 61 22.83 10.21 -5.47
N THR A 62 23.84 9.49 -4.97
CA THR A 62 24.75 8.66 -5.79
C THR A 62 24.23 7.26 -6.03
N GLU A 63 23.12 6.90 -5.41
CA GLU A 63 22.44 5.62 -5.60
C GLU A 63 21.44 5.69 -6.75
N ARG A 64 21.03 4.51 -7.25
CA ARG A 64 19.96 4.44 -8.27
C ARG A 64 18.64 4.88 -7.66
N MET A 65 17.93 5.75 -8.34
CA MET A 65 16.61 6.21 -7.93
C MET A 65 15.52 5.25 -8.39
N ALA A 66 14.63 4.88 -7.49
CA ALA A 66 13.39 4.18 -7.76
C ALA A 66 12.22 5.16 -7.66
N LEU A 67 11.23 4.99 -8.53
CA LEU A 67 9.99 5.75 -8.56
C LEU A 67 8.81 4.77 -8.64
N SER A 68 7.77 5.01 -7.86
CA SER A 68 6.47 4.38 -8.01
C SER A 68 5.35 5.41 -7.89
N THR A 69 4.20 5.14 -8.47
CA THR A 69 3.01 5.98 -8.36
C THR A 69 1.75 5.14 -8.36
N ASP A 70 0.85 5.42 -7.42
CA ASP A 70 -0.42 4.75 -7.24
C ASP A 70 -1.57 5.73 -7.12
N ALA A 71 -2.76 5.27 -7.54
CA ALA A 71 -4.02 5.98 -7.40
C ALA A 71 -4.97 5.15 -6.53
N PHE A 72 -5.38 5.72 -5.41
CA PHE A 72 -6.22 5.08 -4.41
C PHE A 72 -7.66 5.57 -4.53
N VAL A 73 -8.57 4.62 -4.71
CA VAL A 73 -9.99 4.86 -4.95
C VAL A 73 -10.88 3.93 -4.12
N VAL A 74 -10.34 3.36 -3.05
CA VAL A 74 -11.04 2.40 -2.18
C VAL A 74 -12.39 2.93 -1.70
N LYS A 75 -13.40 2.05 -1.69
CA LYS A 75 -14.73 2.35 -1.17
C LYS A 75 -15.22 1.21 -0.26
N PRO A 76 -15.61 1.51 1.00
CA PRO A 76 -15.54 2.82 1.63
C PRO A 76 -14.09 3.29 1.87
N TYR A 77 -13.87 4.59 1.93
CA TYR A 77 -12.53 5.17 2.14
C TYR A 77 -12.07 5.16 3.61
N ILE A 78 -12.97 4.83 4.54
CA ILE A 78 -12.68 4.46 5.93
C ILE A 78 -13.22 3.04 6.12
N PHE A 79 -12.38 2.13 6.54
CA PHE A 79 -12.69 0.71 6.66
C PHE A 79 -12.09 0.12 7.95
N PRO A 80 -12.53 -1.05 8.42
CA PRO A 80 -11.95 -1.68 9.60
C PRO A 80 -10.43 -1.92 9.41
N GLY A 81 -9.63 -1.40 10.32
CA GLY A 81 -8.17 -1.53 10.29
C GLY A 81 -7.43 -0.40 9.58
N GLY A 82 -8.13 0.56 8.91
CA GLY A 82 -7.45 1.67 8.24
C GLY A 82 -8.36 2.61 7.48
N ASN A 83 -7.76 3.42 6.63
CA ASN A 83 -8.45 4.32 5.72
C ASN A 83 -7.58 4.60 4.47
N ILE A 84 -8.15 5.27 3.48
CA ILE A 84 -7.45 5.60 2.23
C ILE A 84 -6.15 6.39 2.45
N GLY A 85 -6.00 7.11 3.56
CA GLY A 85 -4.82 7.93 3.85
C GLY A 85 -3.59 7.09 4.21
N ASP A 86 -3.71 6.18 5.18
CA ASP A 86 -2.62 5.26 5.53
C ASP A 86 -2.36 4.26 4.40
N LEU A 87 -3.42 3.79 3.73
CA LEU A 87 -3.30 2.94 2.55
C LEU A 87 -2.47 3.61 1.44
N ALA A 88 -2.72 4.89 1.13
CA ALA A 88 -2.01 5.61 0.09
C ALA A 88 -0.52 5.80 0.38
N VAL A 89 -0.15 5.95 1.64
CA VAL A 89 1.27 6.01 2.03
C VAL A 89 1.89 4.63 1.99
N ASN A 90 1.25 3.64 2.63
CA ASN A 90 1.79 2.29 2.75
C ASN A 90 1.97 1.62 1.38
N GLY A 91 0.98 1.68 0.49
CA GLY A 91 1.03 1.06 -0.84
C GLY A 91 2.22 1.58 -1.66
N THR A 92 2.32 2.88 -1.88
CA THR A 92 3.43 3.46 -2.67
C THR A 92 4.81 3.24 -2.01
N VAL A 93 4.88 3.27 -0.68
CA VAL A 93 6.12 2.94 0.05
C VAL A 93 6.47 1.46 -0.13
N ASN A 94 5.49 0.56 -0.03
CA ASN A 94 5.71 -0.88 -0.20
C ASN A 94 6.19 -1.21 -1.61
N ASP A 95 5.66 -0.58 -2.64
CA ASP A 95 6.16 -0.71 -4.02
C ASP A 95 7.66 -0.41 -4.13
N LEU A 96 8.11 0.71 -3.56
CA LEU A 96 9.53 1.07 -3.55
C LEU A 96 10.38 0.01 -2.83
N LEU A 97 9.85 -0.52 -1.72
CA LEU A 97 10.50 -1.54 -0.92
C LEU A 97 10.61 -2.88 -1.66
N MET A 98 9.67 -3.24 -2.54
CA MET A 98 9.74 -4.47 -3.34
C MET A 98 10.94 -4.49 -4.29
N GLY A 99 11.42 -3.31 -4.71
CA GLY A 99 12.69 -3.17 -5.45
C GLY A 99 13.93 -3.07 -4.55
N GLY A 100 13.79 -3.22 -3.23
CA GLY A 100 14.88 -3.08 -2.25
C GLY A 100 15.31 -1.62 -2.02
N ALA A 101 14.55 -0.65 -2.52
CA ALA A 101 14.84 0.76 -2.29
C ALA A 101 14.62 1.15 -0.82
N THR A 102 15.37 2.16 -0.37
CA THR A 102 15.04 2.89 0.84
C THR A 102 14.13 4.06 0.46
N PRO A 103 12.84 4.03 0.82
CA PRO A 103 11.92 5.13 0.55
C PRO A 103 12.37 6.42 1.26
N ALA A 104 12.23 7.57 0.60
CA ALA A 104 12.67 8.85 1.13
C ALA A 104 11.59 9.94 1.05
N TYR A 105 10.97 10.09 -0.10
CA TYR A 105 10.03 11.17 -0.37
C TYR A 105 8.75 10.66 -1.01
N LEU A 106 7.63 11.33 -0.70
CA LEU A 106 6.35 11.17 -1.38
C LEU A 106 5.84 12.52 -1.87
N THR A 107 5.07 12.51 -2.94
CA THR A 107 4.09 13.54 -3.26
C THR A 107 2.69 13.00 -3.03
N ALA A 108 1.72 13.87 -2.75
CA ALA A 108 0.33 13.47 -2.56
C ALA A 108 -0.62 14.43 -3.27
N SER A 109 -1.49 13.90 -4.10
CA SER A 109 -2.54 14.66 -4.79
C SER A 109 -3.91 14.18 -4.33
N PHE A 110 -4.80 15.15 -4.04
CA PHE A 110 -6.14 14.92 -3.51
C PHE A 110 -7.19 15.41 -4.51
N ILE A 111 -8.14 14.55 -4.84
CA ILE A 111 -9.40 14.95 -5.49
C ILE A 111 -10.49 14.77 -4.45
N LEU A 112 -11.08 15.88 -4.01
CA LEU A 112 -12.10 15.92 -2.97
C LEU A 112 -13.46 16.24 -3.59
N GLU A 113 -14.50 15.57 -3.11
CA GLU A 113 -15.87 15.91 -3.48
C GLU A 113 -16.40 17.03 -2.57
N GLU A 114 -17.08 18.02 -3.15
CA GLU A 114 -17.80 19.04 -2.39
C GLU A 114 -18.83 18.40 -1.46
N GLY A 115 -18.76 18.74 -0.17
CA GLY A 115 -19.61 18.17 0.84
C GLY A 115 -18.98 17.04 1.66
N LEU A 116 -17.75 16.61 1.33
CA LEU A 116 -16.99 15.71 2.19
C LEU A 116 -16.84 16.32 3.59
N PRO A 117 -17.19 15.59 4.67
CA PRO A 117 -17.03 16.10 6.02
C PRO A 117 -15.57 16.44 6.32
N THR A 118 -15.31 17.66 6.75
CA THR A 118 -13.94 18.12 7.07
C THR A 118 -13.29 17.26 8.15
N LYS A 119 -14.05 16.76 9.12
CA LYS A 119 -13.54 15.84 10.16
C LYS A 119 -12.98 14.54 9.58
N GLU A 120 -13.61 14.00 8.54
CA GLU A 120 -13.11 12.80 7.86
C GLU A 120 -11.84 13.10 7.08
N LEU A 121 -11.79 14.25 6.38
CA LEU A 121 -10.56 14.69 5.71
C LEU A 121 -9.41 14.86 6.72
N VAL A 122 -9.64 15.50 7.86
CA VAL A 122 -8.64 15.65 8.93
C VAL A 122 -8.16 14.29 9.40
N PHE A 123 -9.05 13.36 9.71
CA PHE A 123 -8.71 12.01 10.16
C PHE A 123 -7.85 11.26 9.13
N ILE A 124 -8.17 11.38 7.84
CA ILE A 124 -7.42 10.75 6.74
C ILE A 124 -6.02 11.35 6.62
N VAL A 125 -5.89 12.68 6.68
CA VAL A 125 -4.59 13.36 6.57
C VAL A 125 -3.71 13.08 7.80
N GLU A 126 -4.29 12.99 8.99
CA GLU A 126 -3.58 12.55 10.21
C GLU A 126 -3.04 11.12 10.06
N SER A 127 -3.86 10.19 9.52
CA SER A 127 -3.43 8.81 9.25
C SER A 127 -2.28 8.77 8.25
N MET A 128 -2.33 9.59 7.18
CA MET A 128 -1.22 9.75 6.24
C MET A 128 0.06 10.22 6.92
N ALA A 129 -0.04 11.24 7.79
CA ALA A 129 1.12 11.78 8.50
C ALA A 129 1.76 10.74 9.44
N ILE A 130 0.93 9.97 10.14
CA ILE A 130 1.38 8.86 11.01
C ILE A 130 2.07 7.77 10.18
N ALA A 131 1.46 7.34 9.07
CA ALA A 131 2.02 6.34 8.18
C ALA A 131 3.34 6.80 7.55
N ALA A 132 3.42 8.06 7.07
CA ALA A 132 4.64 8.64 6.51
C ALA A 132 5.78 8.68 7.54
N LYS A 133 5.47 9.06 8.79
CA LYS A 133 6.44 9.05 9.89
C LYS A 133 6.93 7.64 10.20
N LYS A 134 6.04 6.64 10.27
CA LYS A 134 6.39 5.22 10.47
C LYS A 134 7.26 4.70 9.33
N ALA A 135 6.92 5.05 8.09
CA ALA A 135 7.67 4.69 6.90
C ALA A 135 9.02 5.43 6.78
N GLY A 136 9.24 6.50 7.57
CA GLY A 136 10.44 7.34 7.49
C GLY A 136 10.54 8.13 6.20
N VAL A 137 9.40 8.51 5.60
CA VAL A 137 9.32 9.32 4.39
C VAL A 137 8.73 10.69 4.68
N GLN A 138 9.01 11.65 3.81
CA GLN A 138 8.44 12.99 3.86
C GLN A 138 7.52 13.23 2.67
N ILE A 139 6.32 13.76 2.91
CA ILE A 139 5.42 14.21 1.85
C ILE A 139 5.83 15.64 1.50
N VAL A 140 6.60 15.79 0.40
CA VAL A 140 7.35 17.00 0.09
C VAL A 140 6.64 17.95 -0.87
N ALA A 141 5.66 17.47 -1.61
CA ALA A 141 4.83 18.25 -2.53
C ALA A 141 3.45 17.62 -2.66
N GLY A 142 2.47 18.39 -3.11
CA GLY A 142 1.12 17.91 -3.32
C GLY A 142 0.25 18.87 -4.11
N ASP A 143 -0.94 18.41 -4.46
CA ASP A 143 -1.99 19.23 -5.08
C ASP A 143 -3.35 18.87 -4.49
N THR A 144 -4.30 19.79 -4.55
CA THR A 144 -5.67 19.58 -4.07
C THR A 144 -6.66 20.19 -5.05
N LYS A 145 -7.58 19.36 -5.51
CA LYS A 145 -8.73 19.80 -6.31
C LYS A 145 -10.01 19.41 -5.60
N VAL A 146 -11.02 20.27 -5.73
CA VAL A 146 -12.37 19.97 -5.28
C VAL A 146 -13.26 19.91 -6.53
N VAL A 147 -14.03 18.84 -6.63
CA VAL A 147 -15.02 18.64 -7.69
C VAL A 147 -16.42 18.77 -7.12
N GLU A 148 -17.40 19.03 -7.98
CA GLU A 148 -18.79 19.19 -7.60
C GLU A 148 -19.34 17.91 -6.96
N ARG A 149 -20.36 18.06 -6.14
CA ARG A 149 -21.09 16.93 -5.52
C ARG A 149 -21.63 15.97 -6.59
N GLY A 150 -21.33 14.67 -6.42
CA GLY A 150 -21.69 13.62 -7.37
C GLY A 150 -20.67 13.40 -8.50
N ALA A 151 -19.59 14.20 -8.57
CA ALA A 151 -18.52 14.03 -9.55
C ALA A 151 -17.35 13.15 -9.04
N ALA A 152 -17.32 12.87 -7.75
CA ALA A 152 -16.41 11.90 -7.11
C ALA A 152 -17.21 11.06 -6.11
N ASP A 153 -16.53 10.25 -5.30
CA ASP A 153 -17.15 9.43 -4.28
C ASP A 153 -16.41 9.66 -2.95
N GLY A 154 -16.60 10.85 -2.42
CA GLY A 154 -15.92 11.37 -1.24
C GLY A 154 -14.54 11.94 -1.57
N LEU A 155 -13.52 11.07 -1.70
CA LEU A 155 -12.18 11.51 -2.10
C LEU A 155 -11.39 10.40 -2.82
N TYR A 156 -10.41 10.84 -3.60
CA TYR A 156 -9.36 10.01 -4.18
C TYR A 156 -8.00 10.59 -3.84
N ILE A 157 -7.01 9.73 -3.67
CA ILE A 157 -5.63 10.11 -3.36
C ILE A 157 -4.70 9.45 -4.37
N THR A 158 -3.77 10.23 -4.93
CA THR A 158 -2.66 9.70 -5.72
C THR A 158 -1.36 10.06 -5.02
N THR A 159 -0.49 9.07 -4.84
CA THR A 159 0.85 9.27 -4.29
C THR A 159 1.91 8.86 -5.30
N THR A 160 3.02 9.60 -5.32
CA THR A 160 4.22 9.23 -6.07
C THR A 160 5.38 9.19 -5.09
N GLY A 161 6.11 8.08 -5.10
CA GLY A 161 7.21 7.83 -4.19
C GLY A 161 8.56 7.86 -4.88
N VAL A 162 9.57 8.34 -4.15
CA VAL A 162 10.98 8.31 -4.52
C VAL A 162 11.75 7.55 -3.45
N GLY A 163 12.57 6.60 -3.87
CA GLY A 163 13.48 5.86 -3.02
C GLY A 163 14.84 5.63 -3.68
N PHE A 164 15.79 5.15 -2.91
CA PHE A 164 17.15 4.91 -3.38
C PHE A 164 17.55 3.45 -3.19
N VAL A 165 18.04 2.83 -4.27
CA VAL A 165 18.44 1.43 -4.30
C VAL A 165 19.94 1.33 -4.05
N PRO A 166 20.40 0.57 -3.05
CA PRO A 166 21.82 0.38 -2.76
C PRO A 166 22.60 -0.15 -3.97
N LYS A 167 23.88 0.25 -4.07
CA LYS A 167 24.77 -0.26 -5.13
C LYS A 167 24.90 -1.78 -5.03
N GLY A 168 24.75 -2.44 -6.17
CA GLY A 168 24.90 -3.92 -6.27
C GLY A 168 23.62 -4.71 -6.00
N LEU A 169 22.59 -4.12 -5.41
CA LEU A 169 21.31 -4.79 -5.23
C LEU A 169 20.59 -4.93 -6.57
N GLN A 170 20.19 -6.15 -6.93
CA GLN A 170 19.60 -6.48 -8.24
C GLN A 170 18.40 -7.43 -8.09
N TRP A 171 17.46 -7.11 -7.22
CA TRP A 171 16.23 -7.89 -7.12
C TRP A 171 15.40 -7.76 -8.39
N SER A 172 15.06 -8.90 -8.95
CA SER A 172 14.28 -8.96 -10.17
C SER A 172 13.72 -10.37 -10.37
N PRO A 173 12.54 -10.53 -10.98
CA PRO A 173 12.02 -11.83 -11.39
C PRO A 173 12.99 -12.63 -12.29
N ALA A 174 13.85 -11.96 -13.05
CA ALA A 174 14.89 -12.61 -13.86
C ALA A 174 15.99 -13.33 -13.04
N GLN A 175 16.07 -13.09 -11.73
CA GLN A 175 16.99 -13.79 -10.83
C GLN A 175 16.41 -15.10 -10.25
N ILE A 176 15.11 -15.34 -10.42
CA ILE A 176 14.40 -16.54 -9.93
C ILE A 176 14.99 -17.78 -10.60
N ARG A 177 15.16 -18.86 -9.83
CA ARG A 177 15.71 -20.14 -10.28
C ARG A 177 14.84 -21.29 -9.78
N ALA A 178 14.85 -22.40 -10.52
CA ALA A 178 14.26 -23.64 -10.03
C ALA A 178 14.93 -24.07 -8.71
N GLY A 179 14.13 -24.48 -7.73
CA GLY A 179 14.54 -24.82 -6.37
C GLY A 179 14.45 -23.66 -5.39
N ASP A 180 14.25 -22.40 -5.83
CA ASP A 180 14.04 -21.27 -4.91
C ASP A 180 12.74 -21.46 -4.10
N ALA A 181 12.77 -21.02 -2.84
CA ALA A 181 11.60 -21.04 -1.96
C ALA A 181 10.70 -19.82 -2.20
N VAL A 182 9.39 -20.00 -2.09
CA VAL A 182 8.39 -18.92 -2.11
C VAL A 182 7.89 -18.70 -0.69
N ILE A 183 8.11 -17.50 -0.15
CA ILE A 183 7.73 -17.09 1.21
C ILE A 183 6.67 -16.00 1.12
N VAL A 184 5.59 -16.11 1.93
CA VAL A 184 4.65 -15.01 2.20
C VAL A 184 4.86 -14.49 3.62
N SER A 185 4.73 -13.18 3.82
CA SER A 185 5.02 -12.55 5.12
C SER A 185 3.91 -12.75 6.17
N GLY A 186 2.78 -13.35 5.83
CA GLY A 186 1.69 -13.58 6.78
C GLY A 186 0.42 -14.13 6.16
N THR A 187 -0.73 -13.76 6.72
CA THR A 187 -2.06 -14.14 6.26
C THR A 187 -2.40 -13.54 4.89
N VAL A 188 -3.36 -14.14 4.19
CA VAL A 188 -3.70 -13.77 2.80
C VAL A 188 -5.16 -13.29 2.71
N GLY A 189 -5.38 -12.17 2.01
CA GLY A 189 -6.70 -11.68 1.63
C GLY A 189 -7.40 -10.84 2.70
N ASP A 190 -6.72 -10.45 3.76
CA ASP A 190 -7.32 -9.75 4.91
C ASP A 190 -7.87 -8.37 4.51
N HIS A 191 -7.13 -7.58 3.72
CA HIS A 191 -7.59 -6.26 3.26
C HIS A 191 -8.86 -6.39 2.42
N GLY A 192 -8.81 -7.22 1.37
CA GLY A 192 -9.95 -7.41 0.48
C GLY A 192 -11.19 -7.87 1.23
N ALA A 193 -11.06 -8.83 2.13
CA ALA A 193 -12.16 -9.33 2.96
C ALA A 193 -12.72 -8.24 3.88
N SER A 194 -11.87 -7.45 4.54
CA SER A 194 -12.28 -6.35 5.43
C SER A 194 -13.10 -5.30 4.69
N VAL A 195 -12.60 -4.82 3.56
CA VAL A 195 -13.30 -3.80 2.74
C VAL A 195 -14.63 -4.34 2.22
N LEU A 196 -14.69 -5.60 1.77
CA LEU A 196 -15.92 -6.22 1.26
C LEU A 196 -16.95 -6.44 2.36
N ALA A 197 -16.55 -6.98 3.51
CA ALA A 197 -17.45 -7.19 4.65
C ALA A 197 -18.12 -5.87 5.02
N HIS A 198 -17.34 -4.81 5.15
CA HIS A 198 -17.86 -3.49 5.49
C HIS A 198 -18.74 -2.90 4.37
N ARG A 199 -18.35 -3.04 3.10
CA ARG A 199 -19.11 -2.55 1.93
C ARG A 199 -20.48 -3.19 1.80
N PHE A 200 -20.57 -4.47 2.07
CA PHE A 200 -21.82 -5.24 1.94
C PHE A 200 -22.62 -5.34 3.25
N GLY A 201 -22.14 -4.72 4.34
CA GLY A 201 -22.81 -4.76 5.64
C GLY A 201 -22.90 -6.17 6.19
N ILE A 202 -21.88 -7.00 5.93
CA ILE A 202 -21.81 -8.37 6.45
C ILE A 202 -21.17 -8.29 7.84
N ASP A 203 -22.01 -8.44 8.86
CA ASP A 203 -21.56 -8.45 10.25
C ASP A 203 -21.13 -9.88 10.64
N PHE A 204 -19.87 -10.00 11.03
CA PHE A 204 -19.36 -11.18 11.73
C PHE A 204 -19.22 -10.88 13.22
N GLU A 205 -19.24 -11.90 14.07
CA GLU A 205 -18.96 -11.75 15.51
C GLU A 205 -17.56 -11.19 15.76
N SER A 206 -16.60 -11.51 14.87
CA SER A 206 -15.27 -10.89 14.84
C SER A 206 -15.19 -9.91 13.68
N GLN A 207 -14.58 -8.73 13.91
CA GLN A 207 -14.37 -7.75 12.85
C GLN A 207 -13.09 -8.08 12.09
N ILE A 208 -13.22 -8.45 10.82
CA ILE A 208 -12.08 -8.57 9.92
C ILE A 208 -11.44 -7.19 9.77
N GLN A 209 -10.15 -7.10 10.07
CA GLN A 209 -9.36 -5.87 9.93
C GLN A 209 -8.53 -5.93 8.65
N SER A 210 -8.41 -4.80 7.96
CA SER A 210 -7.41 -4.64 6.90
C SER A 210 -6.01 -4.85 7.46
N ASP A 211 -5.17 -5.49 6.67
CA ASP A 211 -3.76 -5.70 6.96
C ASP A 211 -2.86 -4.56 6.46
N THR A 212 -3.44 -3.42 6.04
CA THR A 212 -2.63 -2.28 5.55
C THR A 212 -1.52 -1.92 6.54
N ALA A 213 -0.28 -1.99 6.08
CA ALA A 213 0.90 -1.75 6.89
C ALA A 213 2.12 -1.39 6.03
N CYS A 214 3.02 -0.61 6.61
CA CYS A 214 4.33 -0.35 6.03
C CYS A 214 5.25 -1.55 6.22
N LEU A 215 5.81 -2.09 5.15
CA LEU A 215 6.71 -3.25 5.15
C LEU A 215 8.18 -2.90 5.31
N ARG A 216 8.51 -1.64 5.63
CA ARG A 216 9.89 -1.17 5.74
C ARG A 216 10.74 -2.04 6.67
N ASP A 217 10.26 -2.28 7.88
CA ASP A 217 11.05 -3.00 8.88
C ASP A 217 11.31 -4.45 8.45
N VAL A 218 10.34 -5.09 7.80
CA VAL A 218 10.48 -6.45 7.24
C VAL A 218 11.55 -6.46 6.15
N VAL A 219 11.42 -5.58 5.15
CA VAL A 219 12.33 -5.55 4.01
C VAL A 219 13.74 -5.17 4.42
N MET A 220 13.89 -4.13 5.29
CA MET A 220 15.21 -3.73 5.76
C MET A 220 15.91 -4.82 6.59
N ALA A 221 15.16 -5.62 7.35
CA ALA A 221 15.71 -6.70 8.15
C ALA A 221 16.33 -7.83 7.30
N VAL A 222 15.77 -8.09 6.11
CA VAL A 222 16.23 -9.20 5.25
C VAL A 222 17.00 -8.73 4.01
N ARG A 223 17.05 -7.41 3.73
CA ARG A 223 17.57 -6.88 2.47
C ARG A 223 19.00 -7.29 2.15
N ASP A 224 19.83 -7.45 3.16
CA ASP A 224 21.26 -7.76 3.01
C ASP A 224 21.52 -9.28 2.87
N LEU A 225 20.49 -10.13 2.90
CA LEU A 225 20.63 -11.56 2.61
C LEU A 225 20.92 -11.77 1.12
N PRO A 226 22.00 -12.53 0.78
CA PRO A 226 22.42 -12.67 -0.61
C PRO A 226 21.48 -13.53 -1.45
N GLY A 227 20.64 -14.34 -0.82
CA GLY A 227 19.74 -15.28 -1.47
C GLY A 227 18.41 -14.71 -1.95
N ILE A 228 18.07 -13.46 -1.64
CA ILE A 228 16.82 -12.88 -2.10
C ILE A 228 16.87 -12.61 -3.59
N ARG A 229 15.95 -13.20 -4.36
CA ARG A 229 15.83 -13.05 -5.80
C ARG A 229 14.96 -11.84 -6.19
N CYS A 230 13.75 -11.78 -5.62
CA CYS A 230 12.82 -10.67 -5.78
C CYS A 230 11.79 -10.67 -4.66
N MET A 231 11.11 -9.53 -4.51
CA MET A 231 9.93 -9.38 -3.66
C MET A 231 8.81 -8.72 -4.45
N ARG A 232 7.56 -8.97 -4.04
CA ARG A 232 6.36 -8.32 -4.55
C ARG A 232 5.26 -8.34 -3.51
N ASP A 233 4.49 -7.27 -3.43
CA ASP A 233 3.31 -7.18 -2.58
C ASP A 233 2.08 -7.74 -3.31
N PRO A 234 1.26 -8.57 -2.64
CA PRO A 234 0.08 -9.19 -3.22
C PRO A 234 -1.16 -8.31 -3.11
N THR A 235 -1.14 -7.14 -3.75
CA THR A 235 -2.21 -6.15 -3.75
C THR A 235 -3.35 -6.55 -4.72
N ARG A 236 -3.59 -5.84 -5.79
CA ARG A 236 -4.68 -6.16 -6.73
C ARG A 236 -4.55 -7.54 -7.34
N GLY A 237 -5.64 -8.32 -7.25
CA GLY A 237 -5.65 -9.73 -7.69
C GLY A 237 -4.94 -10.68 -6.73
N GLY A 238 -4.48 -10.18 -5.57
CA GLY A 238 -3.97 -10.95 -4.45
C GLY A 238 -2.75 -11.81 -4.75
N LEU A 239 -2.56 -12.81 -3.92
CA LEU A 239 -1.43 -13.74 -4.04
C LEU A 239 -1.42 -14.49 -5.38
N ALA A 240 -2.60 -14.90 -5.87
CA ALA A 240 -2.70 -15.65 -7.12
C ALA A 240 -2.16 -14.86 -8.31
N THR A 241 -2.54 -13.59 -8.45
CA THR A 241 -2.01 -12.70 -9.51
C THR A 241 -0.52 -12.47 -9.35
N THR A 242 -0.07 -12.21 -8.12
CA THR A 242 1.35 -11.95 -7.83
C THR A 242 2.25 -13.13 -8.23
N VAL A 243 1.91 -14.36 -7.82
CA VAL A 243 2.72 -15.54 -8.18
C VAL A 243 2.64 -15.85 -9.66
N GLN A 244 1.49 -15.58 -10.32
CA GLN A 244 1.35 -15.76 -11.77
C GLN A 244 2.20 -14.77 -12.56
N GLU A 245 2.23 -13.50 -12.17
CA GLU A 245 3.09 -12.48 -12.80
C GLU A 245 4.57 -12.80 -12.62
N LEU A 246 4.99 -13.26 -11.43
CA LEU A 246 6.36 -13.71 -11.18
C LEU A 246 6.71 -14.93 -12.02
N SER A 247 5.77 -15.88 -12.20
CA SER A 247 5.96 -17.04 -13.06
C SER A 247 6.13 -16.64 -14.52
N GLN A 248 5.29 -15.75 -15.03
CA GLN A 248 5.41 -15.23 -16.40
C GLN A 248 6.74 -14.50 -16.62
N ALA A 249 7.13 -13.64 -15.67
CA ALA A 249 8.34 -12.83 -15.79
C ALA A 249 9.64 -13.66 -15.68
N SER A 250 9.63 -14.75 -14.90
CA SER A 250 10.78 -15.65 -14.75
C SER A 250 10.82 -16.76 -15.80
N GLY A 251 9.67 -17.09 -16.40
CA GLY A 251 9.52 -18.25 -17.28
C GLY A 251 9.49 -19.58 -16.54
N LEU A 252 9.34 -19.58 -15.21
CA LEU A 252 9.31 -20.75 -14.34
C LEU A 252 7.93 -20.92 -13.70
N ASN A 253 7.69 -22.05 -13.02
CA ASN A 253 6.48 -22.29 -12.25
C ASN A 253 6.73 -21.94 -10.78
N LEU A 254 5.98 -21.00 -10.22
CA LEU A 254 5.87 -20.84 -8.78
C LEU A 254 4.74 -21.76 -8.28
N ARG A 255 5.12 -22.92 -7.74
CA ARG A 255 4.19 -23.89 -7.17
C ARG A 255 3.96 -23.59 -5.71
N ILE A 256 2.76 -23.14 -5.37
CA ILE A 256 2.35 -22.89 -3.97
C ILE A 256 1.48 -24.02 -3.45
N ARG A 257 1.49 -24.23 -2.13
CA ARG A 257 0.74 -25.30 -1.44
C ARG A 257 -0.36 -24.70 -0.59
N GLU A 258 -1.60 -25.10 -0.82
CA GLU A 258 -2.75 -24.59 -0.07
C GLU A 258 -2.60 -24.80 1.45
N THR A 259 -2.06 -25.93 1.87
CA THR A 259 -1.88 -26.29 3.28
C THR A 259 -0.81 -25.49 4.00
N SER A 260 0.05 -24.75 3.27
CA SER A 260 1.13 -23.95 3.83
C SER A 260 0.76 -22.46 3.99
N MET A 261 -0.43 -22.06 3.55
CA MET A 261 -0.90 -20.67 3.61
C MET A 261 -1.84 -20.46 4.78
N ALA A 262 -1.61 -19.38 5.52
CA ALA A 262 -2.50 -18.94 6.57
C ALA A 262 -3.60 -18.04 5.98
N ILE A 263 -4.85 -18.47 6.04
CA ILE A 263 -6.04 -17.68 5.70
C ILE A 263 -6.94 -17.68 6.93
N GLN A 264 -7.30 -16.50 7.43
CA GLN A 264 -8.16 -16.37 8.61
C GLN A 264 -9.55 -16.97 8.35
N GLU A 265 -10.17 -17.54 9.38
CA GLU A 265 -11.51 -18.17 9.26
C GLU A 265 -12.56 -17.18 8.75
N ASP A 266 -12.51 -15.94 9.24
CA ASP A 266 -13.43 -14.88 8.81
C ASP A 266 -13.24 -14.53 7.32
N VAL A 267 -12.00 -14.52 6.82
CA VAL A 267 -11.70 -14.34 5.39
C VAL A 267 -12.28 -15.50 4.58
N ARG A 268 -12.16 -16.75 5.06
CA ARG A 268 -12.82 -17.92 4.42
C ARG A 268 -14.34 -17.77 4.41
N GLY A 269 -14.93 -17.36 5.53
CA GLY A 269 -16.37 -17.14 5.63
C GLY A 269 -16.90 -16.10 4.64
N ILE A 270 -16.21 -14.96 4.50
CA ILE A 270 -16.55 -13.95 3.48
C ILE A 270 -16.45 -14.53 2.07
N CYS A 271 -15.40 -15.26 1.78
CA CYS A 271 -15.22 -15.88 0.47
C CYS A 271 -16.33 -16.88 0.15
N GLU A 272 -16.74 -17.70 1.11
CA GLU A 272 -17.86 -18.65 0.94
C GLU A 272 -19.18 -17.93 0.68
N VAL A 273 -19.48 -16.86 1.45
CA VAL A 273 -20.73 -16.08 1.29
C VAL A 273 -20.78 -15.38 -0.07
N LEU A 274 -19.66 -14.85 -0.54
CA LEU A 274 -19.60 -14.07 -1.77
C LEU A 274 -19.20 -14.89 -3.02
N GLY A 275 -18.86 -16.17 -2.86
CA GLY A 275 -18.39 -17.03 -3.95
C GLY A 275 -17.03 -16.62 -4.50
N LEU A 276 -16.12 -16.15 -3.63
CA LEU A 276 -14.79 -15.66 -3.98
C LEU A 276 -13.69 -16.66 -3.55
N ASP A 277 -12.51 -16.54 -4.16
CA ASP A 277 -11.31 -17.26 -3.74
C ASP A 277 -10.38 -16.29 -3.00
N ALA A 278 -10.03 -16.62 -1.75
CA ALA A 278 -9.19 -15.78 -0.89
C ALA A 278 -7.81 -15.44 -1.51
N LEU A 279 -7.30 -16.29 -2.40
CA LEU A 279 -6.03 -16.08 -3.08
C LEU A 279 -6.04 -14.88 -4.03
N TYR A 280 -7.23 -14.45 -4.46
CA TYR A 280 -7.42 -13.28 -5.33
C TYR A 280 -7.82 -12.02 -4.57
N LEU A 281 -8.02 -12.11 -3.24
CA LEU A 281 -8.25 -10.94 -2.41
C LEU A 281 -6.95 -10.20 -2.12
N ALA A 282 -7.02 -8.86 -2.18
CA ALA A 282 -5.87 -8.00 -1.91
C ALA A 282 -5.37 -8.14 -0.46
N SER A 283 -4.06 -8.05 -0.30
CA SER A 283 -3.35 -7.85 0.97
C SER A 283 -2.47 -6.62 0.83
N GLU A 284 -2.64 -5.64 1.71
CA GLU A 284 -2.01 -4.31 1.60
C GLU A 284 -0.84 -4.10 2.58
N GLY A 285 -0.56 -5.12 3.40
CA GLY A 285 0.54 -5.14 4.36
C GLY A 285 1.29 -6.46 4.35
N LYS A 286 1.37 -7.13 3.20
CA LYS A 286 2.09 -8.38 3.01
C LYS A 286 3.02 -8.30 1.82
N LEU A 287 4.02 -9.19 1.80
CA LEU A 287 4.90 -9.41 0.66
C LEU A 287 5.09 -10.90 0.37
N VAL A 288 5.38 -11.18 -0.88
CA VAL A 288 5.89 -12.45 -1.37
C VAL A 288 7.38 -12.25 -1.67
N ALA A 289 8.22 -13.13 -1.13
CA ALA A 289 9.65 -13.16 -1.41
C ALA A 289 10.01 -14.49 -2.09
N VAL A 290 10.82 -14.43 -3.14
CA VAL A 290 11.46 -15.60 -3.73
C VAL A 290 12.92 -15.61 -3.30
N VAL A 291 13.33 -16.70 -2.66
CA VAL A 291 14.59 -16.79 -1.92
C VAL A 291 15.32 -18.09 -2.25
N ALA A 292 16.64 -18.01 -2.42
CA ALA A 292 17.48 -19.19 -2.62
C ALA A 292 17.25 -20.22 -1.49
N PRO A 293 17.21 -21.52 -1.77
CA PRO A 293 16.85 -22.54 -0.78
C PRO A 293 17.81 -22.55 0.43
N GLU A 294 19.07 -22.25 0.25
CA GLU A 294 20.07 -22.16 1.30
C GLU A 294 19.88 -20.99 2.29
N GLU A 295 19.17 -19.94 1.87
CA GLU A 295 18.86 -18.74 2.69
C GLU A 295 17.42 -18.71 3.19
N ALA A 296 16.55 -19.63 2.77
CA ALA A 296 15.12 -19.59 3.05
C ALA A 296 14.80 -19.67 4.55
N ASP A 297 15.46 -20.56 5.30
CA ASP A 297 15.25 -20.72 6.74
C ASP A 297 15.70 -19.49 7.52
N GLU A 298 16.83 -18.89 7.14
CA GLU A 298 17.35 -17.69 7.80
C GLU A 298 16.48 -16.47 7.46
N CYS A 299 16.05 -16.31 6.20
CA CYS A 299 15.12 -15.28 5.80
C CYS A 299 13.81 -15.37 6.60
N LEU A 300 13.22 -16.56 6.67
CA LEU A 300 12.01 -16.83 7.44
C LEU A 300 12.18 -16.52 8.93
N ARG A 301 13.31 -16.94 9.52
CA ARG A 301 13.63 -16.67 10.91
C ARG A 301 13.70 -15.17 11.21
N ILE A 302 14.34 -14.40 10.33
CA ILE A 302 14.46 -12.93 10.47
C ILE A 302 13.08 -12.30 10.29
N MET A 303 12.34 -12.63 9.24
CA MET A 303 11.00 -12.08 9.01
C MET A 303 10.10 -12.25 10.24
N ARG A 304 10.12 -13.42 10.88
CA ARG A 304 9.31 -13.70 12.07
C ARG A 304 9.68 -12.87 13.31
N THR A 305 10.80 -12.16 13.31
CA THR A 305 11.15 -11.23 14.40
C THR A 305 10.45 -9.87 14.27
N VAL A 306 9.87 -9.58 13.10
CA VAL A 306 9.17 -8.33 12.80
C VAL A 306 7.65 -8.54 12.90
N GLN A 307 6.96 -7.62 13.58
CA GLN A 307 5.54 -7.76 13.89
C GLN A 307 4.67 -7.95 12.65
N GLU A 308 4.93 -7.21 11.57
CA GLU A 308 4.19 -7.25 10.31
C GLU A 308 4.34 -8.59 9.56
N SER A 309 5.35 -9.38 9.92
CA SER A 309 5.66 -10.67 9.29
C SER A 309 5.89 -11.82 10.28
N LYS A 310 5.35 -11.69 11.50
CA LYS A 310 5.46 -12.74 12.54
C LYS A 310 4.91 -14.11 12.10
N ASP A 311 3.91 -14.10 11.24
CA ASP A 311 3.24 -15.29 10.70
C ASP A 311 3.78 -15.69 9.32
N ALA A 312 4.99 -15.24 8.96
CA ALA A 312 5.64 -15.58 7.69
C ALA A 312 5.82 -17.09 7.53
N ALA A 313 5.60 -17.59 6.33
CA ALA A 313 5.67 -19.01 6.00
C ALA A 313 6.26 -19.26 4.61
N VAL A 314 6.96 -20.38 4.46
CA VAL A 314 7.29 -20.93 3.15
C VAL A 314 6.03 -21.58 2.59
N ILE A 315 5.49 -20.99 1.54
CA ILE A 315 4.23 -21.43 0.92
C ILE A 315 4.42 -22.31 -0.30
N GLY A 316 5.65 -22.42 -0.82
CA GLY A 316 5.91 -23.17 -2.04
C GLY A 316 7.36 -23.12 -2.47
N GLU A 317 7.57 -23.55 -3.70
CA GLU A 317 8.87 -23.61 -4.36
C GLU A 317 8.76 -23.27 -5.85
N VAL A 318 9.87 -22.89 -6.43
CA VAL A 318 9.98 -22.63 -7.87
C VAL A 318 10.38 -23.93 -8.59
N THR A 319 9.61 -24.30 -9.63
CA THR A 319 9.89 -25.49 -10.46
C THR A 319 9.94 -25.12 -11.95
N ASP A 320 10.34 -26.06 -12.81
CA ASP A 320 10.40 -25.88 -14.27
C ASP A 320 9.39 -26.74 -15.04
N ASP A 321 8.46 -27.39 -14.33
CA ASP A 321 7.53 -28.35 -14.91
C ASP A 321 6.34 -27.71 -15.66
N ILE A 322 5.93 -26.49 -15.31
CA ILE A 322 4.87 -25.73 -16.01
C ILE A 322 5.39 -24.32 -16.31
N PRO A 323 6.27 -24.15 -17.31
CA PRO A 323 6.96 -22.89 -17.54
C PRO A 323 6.01 -21.69 -17.78
N GLY A 324 6.23 -20.60 -17.02
CA GLY A 324 5.48 -19.35 -17.16
C GLY A 324 4.09 -19.34 -16.53
N PHE A 325 3.72 -20.39 -15.79
CA PHE A 325 2.44 -20.47 -15.06
C PHE A 325 2.68 -20.74 -13.58
N ALA A 326 1.91 -20.08 -12.72
CA ALA A 326 1.84 -20.45 -11.32
C ALA A 326 0.86 -21.61 -11.11
N SER A 327 1.13 -22.45 -10.13
CA SER A 327 0.26 -23.56 -9.79
C SER A 327 0.01 -23.67 -8.28
N LEU A 328 -1.18 -24.17 -7.93
CA LEU A 328 -1.60 -24.46 -6.58
C LEU A 328 -1.74 -25.97 -6.40
N GLU A 329 -0.98 -26.53 -5.46
CA GLU A 329 -1.22 -27.87 -4.94
C GLU A 329 -2.27 -27.80 -3.84
N THR A 330 -3.42 -28.41 -4.07
CA THR A 330 -4.56 -28.39 -3.15
C THR A 330 -4.35 -29.35 -1.98
N TYR A 331 -5.14 -29.23 -0.93
CA TYR A 331 -5.09 -30.11 0.24
C TYR A 331 -5.33 -31.59 -0.07
N ILE A 332 -5.94 -31.92 -1.22
CA ILE A 332 -6.13 -33.30 -1.68
C ILE A 332 -5.01 -33.77 -2.64
N GLY A 333 -3.96 -32.95 -2.85
CA GLY A 333 -2.85 -33.24 -3.74
C GLY A 333 -3.12 -33.03 -5.24
N ALA A 334 -4.27 -32.43 -5.61
CA ALA A 334 -4.50 -32.03 -7.00
C ALA A 334 -3.74 -30.73 -7.30
N VAL A 335 -3.22 -30.59 -8.52
CA VAL A 335 -2.54 -29.38 -8.99
C VAL A 335 -3.47 -28.63 -9.95
N ARG A 336 -3.73 -27.33 -9.67
CA ARG A 336 -4.42 -26.42 -10.59
C ARG A 336 -3.54 -25.25 -10.96
N VAL A 337 -3.66 -24.77 -12.19
CA VAL A 337 -3.00 -23.53 -12.60
C VAL A 337 -3.73 -22.35 -11.96
N LEU A 338 -2.95 -21.37 -11.48
CA LEU A 338 -3.47 -20.07 -11.07
C LEU A 338 -3.32 -19.13 -12.27
N ASP A 339 -4.44 -18.57 -12.72
CA ASP A 339 -4.44 -17.67 -13.88
C ASP A 339 -4.79 -16.24 -13.44
N LEU A 340 -4.45 -15.28 -14.28
CA LEU A 340 -4.89 -13.90 -14.08
C LEU A 340 -6.41 -13.82 -14.21
N LEU A 341 -7.04 -13.02 -13.37
CA LEU A 341 -8.48 -12.79 -13.48
C LEU A 341 -8.81 -12.12 -14.81
N SER A 342 -9.72 -12.72 -15.57
CA SER A 342 -10.23 -12.15 -16.84
C SER A 342 -11.17 -10.97 -16.63
N LEU A 343 -11.78 -10.86 -15.45
CA LEU A 343 -12.70 -9.80 -15.04
C LEU A 343 -12.35 -9.33 -13.64
N GLU A 344 -12.49 -8.05 -13.38
CA GLU A 344 -12.32 -7.48 -12.06
C GLU A 344 -13.42 -8.00 -11.14
N GLN A 345 -13.05 -8.86 -10.16
CA GLN A 345 -14.01 -9.39 -9.19
C GLN A 345 -14.34 -8.35 -8.10
N LEU A 346 -13.42 -7.45 -7.82
CA LEU A 346 -13.48 -6.54 -6.69
C LEU A 346 -13.11 -5.11 -7.09
N PRO A 347 -14.04 -4.35 -7.71
CA PRO A 347 -13.73 -2.98 -8.08
C PRO A 347 -13.50 -2.11 -6.84
N ARG A 348 -12.53 -1.18 -6.94
CA ARG A 348 -12.25 -0.16 -5.93
C ARG A 348 -11.94 -0.75 -4.55
N ILE A 349 -10.99 -1.67 -4.50
CA ILE A 349 -10.52 -2.28 -3.26
C ILE A 349 -9.33 -1.50 -2.68
N CYS A 350 -8.57 -0.81 -3.53
CA CYS A 350 -7.44 0.05 -3.15
C CYS A 350 -7.50 1.42 -3.85
#